data_9552a6d493647e29f01cf77d970f5fca
#
_entry.id   9552a6d493647e29f01cf77d970f5fca
#
_cell.length_a   1.000
_cell.length_b   1.000
_cell.length_c   1.000
_cell.angle_alpha   90.00
_cell.angle_beta   90.00
_cell.angle_gamma   90.00
#
_symmetry.space_group_name_H-M   'P 1'
#
loop_
_entity.id
_entity.type
_entity.pdbx_description
1 polymer ?
#
loop_
_entity_poly.entity_id
_entity_poly.type
_entity_poly.pdbx_seq_one_letter_code
_entity_poly.pdbx_strand_id
1 'polypeptide(L)'
;MKHRCFEPYDALTVGEAMFVKEEILPQFIGDQGYFSTIFAFEPCHAYRKGKNYMDYDWPQPFDDWKKETFHNQKIIEKAGFEANIIENHDQPRGASLFIPEEDYGFYSLSALAMIMLCQRGLPFLYQGQEIGMSNRRWEYAEFNDLETINQYHIAREAGMSEEQALKIASHHSRDNARTPMQWNHDENAGFSTEKPWMPVNENYKIVNVKDEEKEYGSILNFYKRLIAFRKSGEYNEILTYGDFKPMYEEEYHIFAYSRSYGDQKLVLICNFSSEEKSVELLEDYESVVFVNYEQTTVIGNRLQMKPYECVVYEKR
;
A
#
# COMPACT_ATOMS: atom_id res chain seq x y z
N MET A 1 -20.40 -23.71 4.96
CA MET A 1 -20.68 -22.39 4.36
C MET A 1 -20.33 -22.40 2.87
N LYS A 2 -19.11 -22.73 2.44
CA LYS A 2 -18.65 -22.73 1.02
C LYS A 2 -19.68 -23.40 0.09
N HIS A 3 -19.93 -24.72 0.23
CA HIS A 3 -20.81 -25.48 -0.66
C HIS A 3 -22.31 -25.08 -0.63
N ARG A 4 -22.76 -24.40 0.43
CA ARG A 4 -24.20 -24.05 0.56
C ARG A 4 -24.49 -22.58 0.30
N CYS A 5 -23.49 -21.70 0.49
CA CYS A 5 -23.73 -20.26 0.45
C CYS A 5 -22.92 -19.55 -0.65
N PHE A 6 -21.75 -20.05 -1.03
CA PHE A 6 -20.86 -19.37 -1.97
C PHE A 6 -20.85 -20.02 -3.34
N GLU A 7 -20.56 -21.31 -3.43
CA GLU A 7 -20.48 -22.04 -4.71
C GLU A 7 -21.75 -21.97 -5.56
N PRO A 8 -22.98 -22.06 -5.01
CA PRO A 8 -24.17 -21.95 -5.84
C PRO A 8 -24.37 -20.64 -6.57
N TYR A 9 -23.63 -19.59 -6.14
CA TYR A 9 -23.71 -18.22 -6.68
C TYR A 9 -22.42 -17.78 -7.37
N ASP A 10 -21.43 -18.68 -7.49
CA ASP A 10 -20.09 -18.35 -8.01
C ASP A 10 -19.50 -17.10 -7.33
N ALA A 11 -19.66 -17.01 -6.01
CA ALA A 11 -19.33 -15.82 -5.25
C ALA A 11 -17.81 -15.71 -5.02
N LEU A 12 -17.21 -14.57 -5.39
CA LEU A 12 -15.90 -14.18 -4.90
C LEU A 12 -16.01 -13.87 -3.41
N THR A 13 -15.17 -14.51 -2.60
CA THR A 13 -15.17 -14.35 -1.14
C THR A 13 -13.81 -13.91 -0.65
N VAL A 14 -13.79 -12.91 0.24
CA VAL A 14 -12.57 -12.39 0.86
C VAL A 14 -12.68 -12.57 2.37
N GLY A 15 -11.73 -13.30 2.94
CA GLY A 15 -11.69 -13.55 4.38
C GLY A 15 -10.84 -12.53 5.11
N GLU A 16 -11.34 -12.05 6.25
CA GLU A 16 -10.51 -11.36 7.22
C GLU A 16 -9.93 -12.40 8.20
N ALA A 17 -8.67 -12.76 7.99
CA ALA A 17 -7.99 -13.76 8.79
C ALA A 17 -6.54 -13.30 9.04
N MET A 18 -6.24 -12.93 10.29
CA MET A 18 -4.92 -12.45 10.68
C MET A 18 -4.04 -13.61 11.15
N PHE A 19 -2.74 -13.52 10.86
CA PHE A 19 -1.71 -14.45 11.36
C PHE A 19 -2.02 -15.91 11.05
N VAL A 20 -2.52 -16.19 9.85
CA VAL A 20 -2.78 -17.54 9.39
C VAL A 20 -1.45 -18.27 9.18
N LYS A 21 -1.22 -19.35 9.91
CA LYS A 21 0.02 -20.12 9.77
C LYS A 21 0.09 -20.82 8.42
N GLU A 22 1.31 -20.93 7.86
CA GLU A 22 1.56 -21.55 6.56
C GLU A 22 0.92 -22.94 6.44
N GLU A 23 0.97 -23.76 7.50
CA GLU A 23 0.47 -25.14 7.49
C GLU A 23 -1.07 -25.24 7.32
N ILE A 24 -1.80 -24.20 7.73
CA ILE A 24 -3.27 -24.18 7.63
C ILE A 24 -3.78 -23.25 6.53
N LEU A 25 -2.91 -22.49 5.91
CA LEU A 25 -3.26 -21.53 4.83
C LEU A 25 -4.06 -22.19 3.69
N PRO A 26 -3.76 -23.43 3.22
CA PRO A 26 -4.56 -24.09 2.19
C PRO A 26 -6.01 -24.40 2.60
N GLN A 27 -6.36 -24.31 3.90
CA GLN A 27 -7.74 -24.40 4.36
C GLN A 27 -8.49 -23.08 4.18
N PHE A 28 -7.77 -21.96 4.10
CA PHE A 28 -8.37 -20.63 3.93
C PHE A 28 -8.53 -20.25 2.46
N ILE A 29 -7.51 -20.47 1.64
CA ILE A 29 -7.45 -20.03 0.23
C ILE A 29 -7.03 -21.19 -0.68
N GLY A 30 -7.15 -20.96 -2.00
CA GLY A 30 -6.86 -21.96 -3.03
C GLY A 30 -8.06 -22.86 -3.30
N ASP A 31 -7.87 -23.90 -4.11
CA ASP A 31 -8.96 -24.77 -4.63
C ASP A 31 -9.80 -25.40 -3.52
N GLN A 32 -9.18 -25.81 -2.43
CA GLN A 32 -9.84 -26.43 -1.28
C GLN A 32 -10.13 -25.45 -0.15
N GLY A 33 -9.67 -24.20 -0.26
CA GLY A 33 -9.87 -23.17 0.75
C GLY A 33 -11.33 -22.76 0.95
N TYR A 34 -11.64 -22.19 2.12
CA TYR A 34 -12.99 -21.71 2.43
C TYR A 34 -13.34 -20.42 1.71
N PHE A 35 -12.33 -19.60 1.40
CA PHE A 35 -12.47 -18.31 0.72
C PHE A 35 -11.73 -18.31 -0.61
N SER A 36 -12.10 -17.41 -1.49
CA SER A 36 -11.35 -17.16 -2.73
C SER A 36 -9.99 -16.53 -2.45
N THR A 37 -9.94 -15.65 -1.44
CA THR A 37 -8.73 -14.95 -0.98
C THR A 37 -8.87 -14.50 0.48
N ILE A 38 -7.75 -14.12 1.11
CA ILE A 38 -7.70 -13.40 2.40
C ILE A 38 -6.86 -12.15 2.25
N PHE A 39 -7.02 -11.19 3.17
CA PHE A 39 -6.20 -9.97 3.18
C PHE A 39 -4.77 -10.21 3.67
N ALA A 40 -3.81 -9.57 3.04
CA ALA A 40 -2.38 -9.54 3.40
C ALA A 40 -2.14 -8.60 4.59
N PHE A 41 -2.48 -9.05 5.80
CA PHE A 41 -2.32 -8.23 7.00
C PHE A 41 -0.89 -8.19 7.56
N GLU A 42 -0.14 -9.27 7.43
CA GLU A 42 1.18 -9.39 8.02
C GLU A 42 2.14 -8.27 7.57
N PRO A 43 2.30 -8.00 6.27
CA PRO A 43 3.15 -6.90 5.83
C PRO A 43 2.66 -5.53 6.32
N CYS A 44 1.34 -5.32 6.35
CA CYS A 44 0.73 -4.06 6.80
C CYS A 44 0.93 -3.79 8.30
N HIS A 45 1.33 -4.78 9.08
CA HIS A 45 1.54 -4.66 10.52
C HIS A 45 3.01 -4.70 10.94
N ALA A 46 3.95 -4.67 10.00
CA ALA A 46 5.39 -4.74 10.30
C ALA A 46 5.89 -3.61 11.23
N TYR A 47 5.19 -2.46 11.29
CA TYR A 47 5.48 -1.35 12.19
C TYR A 47 5.11 -1.62 13.66
N ARG A 48 4.29 -2.64 13.95
CA ARG A 48 3.82 -2.95 15.32
C ARG A 48 4.86 -3.75 16.06
N LYS A 49 5.70 -3.09 16.86
CA LYS A 49 6.78 -3.76 17.64
C LYS A 49 6.32 -4.19 19.05
N GLY A 50 5.13 -3.79 19.47
CA GLY A 50 4.54 -4.13 20.76
C GLY A 50 3.02 -4.12 20.74
N LYS A 51 2.40 -3.94 21.91
CA LYS A 51 0.94 -3.93 22.06
C LYS A 51 0.33 -2.54 22.02
N ASN A 52 1.11 -1.52 22.32
CA ASN A 52 0.63 -0.16 22.45
C ASN A 52 1.13 0.72 21.33
N TYR A 53 0.40 1.77 21.01
CA TYR A 53 0.81 2.72 19.96
C TYR A 53 2.19 3.34 20.19
N MET A 54 2.60 3.53 21.45
CA MET A 54 3.93 4.03 21.78
C MET A 54 5.06 3.04 21.47
N ASP A 55 4.73 1.77 21.19
CA ASP A 55 5.68 0.73 20.79
C ASP A 55 5.75 0.57 19.27
N TYR A 56 4.97 1.37 18.51
CA TYR A 56 4.92 1.28 17.05
C TYR A 56 5.93 2.23 16.41
N ASP A 57 6.54 1.76 15.33
CA ASP A 57 7.42 2.58 14.53
C ASP A 57 6.65 3.56 13.64
N TRP A 58 7.23 4.74 13.42
CA TRP A 58 6.69 5.75 12.53
C TRP A 58 7.78 6.64 11.95
N PRO A 59 7.86 6.76 10.61
CA PRO A 59 7.16 5.95 9.61
C PRO A 59 7.47 4.47 9.75
N GLN A 60 6.67 3.60 9.12
CA GLN A 60 6.91 2.16 9.11
C GLN A 60 8.30 1.87 8.53
N PRO A 61 9.15 1.07 9.20
CA PRO A 61 10.44 0.68 8.66
C PRO A 61 10.27 -0.04 7.32
N PHE A 62 10.71 0.60 6.26
CA PHE A 62 10.48 0.13 4.89
C PHE A 62 11.08 -1.26 4.65
N ASP A 63 12.30 -1.50 5.14
CA ASP A 63 12.99 -2.78 4.92
C ASP A 63 12.35 -3.93 5.72
N ASP A 64 11.72 -3.65 6.86
CA ASP A 64 10.92 -4.63 7.59
C ASP A 64 9.66 -4.98 6.79
N TRP A 65 8.95 -3.98 6.27
CA TRP A 65 7.80 -4.19 5.40
C TRP A 65 8.17 -4.96 4.12
N LYS A 66 9.28 -4.62 3.47
CA LYS A 66 9.83 -5.36 2.31
C LYS A 66 10.02 -6.82 2.65
N LYS A 67 10.71 -7.10 3.75
CA LYS A 67 11.01 -8.47 4.21
C LYS A 67 9.74 -9.27 4.47
N GLU A 68 8.78 -8.69 5.19
CA GLU A 68 7.50 -9.35 5.46
C GLU A 68 6.69 -9.57 4.16
N THR A 69 6.69 -8.60 3.26
CA THR A 69 6.03 -8.76 1.95
C THR A 69 6.66 -9.88 1.13
N PHE A 70 7.98 -9.95 1.07
CA PHE A 70 8.68 -11.01 0.33
C PHE A 70 8.43 -12.39 0.94
N HIS A 71 8.45 -12.48 2.26
CA HIS A 71 8.13 -13.72 2.97
C HIS A 71 6.69 -14.16 2.68
N ASN A 72 5.74 -13.24 2.81
CA ASN A 72 4.33 -13.50 2.59
C ASN A 72 4.03 -13.95 1.16
N GLN A 73 4.59 -13.28 0.15
CA GLN A 73 4.43 -13.64 -1.26
C GLN A 73 4.95 -15.06 -1.55
N LYS A 74 6.07 -15.49 -0.95
CA LYS A 74 6.62 -16.85 -1.10
C LYS A 74 5.69 -17.91 -0.53
N ILE A 75 5.00 -17.62 0.58
CA ILE A 75 4.06 -18.54 1.23
C ILE A 75 2.77 -18.65 0.40
N ILE A 76 2.22 -17.51 0.03
CA ILE A 76 0.94 -17.41 -0.68
C ILE A 76 0.99 -18.04 -2.07
N GLU A 77 2.12 -17.95 -2.76
CA GLU A 77 2.28 -18.52 -4.10
C GLU A 77 1.94 -20.01 -4.16
N LYS A 78 2.23 -20.74 -3.08
CA LYS A 78 1.96 -22.18 -2.98
C LYS A 78 0.47 -22.50 -2.72
N ALA A 79 -0.26 -21.57 -2.15
CA ALA A 79 -1.63 -21.78 -1.71
C ALA A 79 -2.69 -21.17 -2.65
N GLY A 80 -2.41 -20.00 -3.24
CA GLY A 80 -3.39 -19.31 -4.08
C GLY A 80 -3.05 -17.85 -4.33
N PHE A 81 -4.03 -16.96 -4.17
CA PHE A 81 -3.90 -15.53 -4.30
C PHE A 81 -4.32 -14.84 -3.01
N GLU A 82 -3.68 -13.74 -2.70
CA GLU A 82 -3.99 -12.89 -1.55
C GLU A 82 -4.51 -11.53 -2.00
N ALA A 83 -5.33 -10.91 -1.17
CA ALA A 83 -5.80 -9.55 -1.36
C ALA A 83 -4.74 -8.58 -0.82
N ASN A 84 -3.94 -8.00 -1.73
CA ASN A 84 -2.90 -7.04 -1.41
C ASN A 84 -3.52 -5.71 -1.00
N ILE A 85 -3.12 -5.18 0.15
CA ILE A 85 -3.55 -3.89 0.69
C ILE A 85 -2.35 -3.08 1.16
N ILE A 86 -2.50 -1.76 1.21
CA ILE A 86 -1.58 -0.83 1.87
C ILE A 86 -2.26 -0.20 3.09
N GLU A 87 -3.56 0.00 2.98
CA GLU A 87 -4.38 0.60 4.02
C GLU A 87 -5.80 0.01 4.00
N ASN A 88 -6.52 0.18 5.09
CA ASN A 88 -7.92 -0.17 5.22
C ASN A 88 -8.58 0.71 6.30
N HIS A 89 -9.87 0.46 6.61
CA HIS A 89 -10.64 1.21 7.61
C HIS A 89 -10.19 0.98 9.07
N ASP A 90 -9.27 0.06 9.32
CA ASP A 90 -8.74 -0.29 10.65
C ASP A 90 -7.25 0.04 10.82
N GLN A 91 -6.72 0.89 9.94
CA GLN A 91 -5.33 1.35 9.96
C GLN A 91 -5.24 2.85 9.70
N PRO A 92 -4.11 3.52 10.02
CA PRO A 92 -3.81 4.84 9.51
C PRO A 92 -3.79 4.87 7.98
N ARG A 93 -3.83 6.04 7.37
CA ARG A 93 -3.64 6.19 5.94
C ARG A 93 -2.26 5.68 5.52
N GLY A 94 -2.22 4.89 4.44
CA GLY A 94 -0.98 4.31 3.93
C GLY A 94 0.07 5.36 3.57
N ALA A 95 -0.33 6.49 2.98
CA ALA A 95 0.57 7.61 2.73
C ALA A 95 1.33 8.02 4.01
N SER A 96 0.62 8.20 5.12
CA SER A 96 1.22 8.62 6.40
C SER A 96 1.93 7.51 7.15
N LEU A 97 1.60 6.25 6.86
CA LEU A 97 2.26 5.12 7.48
C LEU A 97 3.64 4.84 6.86
N PHE A 98 3.74 4.95 5.52
CA PHE A 98 4.93 4.56 4.79
C PHE A 98 5.87 5.70 4.41
N ILE A 99 5.35 6.93 4.30
CA ILE A 99 6.08 8.06 3.73
C ILE A 99 6.24 9.13 4.82
N PRO A 100 7.47 9.64 5.10
CA PRO A 100 7.67 10.83 5.92
C PRO A 100 6.87 12.02 5.37
N GLU A 101 6.31 12.86 6.24
CA GLU A 101 5.44 13.99 5.83
C GLU A 101 6.14 14.94 4.84
N GLU A 102 7.43 15.16 5.04
CA GLU A 102 8.29 15.99 4.17
C GLU A 102 8.48 15.43 2.76
N ASP A 103 8.29 14.13 2.59
CA ASP A 103 8.45 13.42 1.31
C ASP A 103 7.11 13.17 0.59
N TYR A 104 5.98 13.65 1.15
CA TYR A 104 4.68 13.47 0.50
C TYR A 104 4.65 14.14 -0.85
N GLY A 105 4.38 13.37 -1.88
CA GLY A 105 4.27 13.89 -3.22
C GLY A 105 4.01 12.82 -4.26
N PHE A 106 3.92 13.26 -5.51
CA PHE A 106 3.61 12.37 -6.63
C PHE A 106 4.54 11.15 -6.70
N TYR A 107 5.86 11.34 -6.54
CA TYR A 107 6.83 10.25 -6.72
C TYR A 107 6.75 9.21 -5.62
N SER A 108 6.64 9.61 -4.36
CA SER A 108 6.54 8.69 -3.23
C SER A 108 5.22 7.90 -3.23
N LEU A 109 4.10 8.59 -3.50
CA LEU A 109 2.78 7.96 -3.61
C LEU A 109 2.68 7.01 -4.82
N SER A 110 3.24 7.39 -5.96
CA SER A 110 3.25 6.55 -7.16
C SER A 110 4.17 5.34 -7.04
N ALA A 111 5.30 5.47 -6.36
CA ALA A 111 6.18 4.35 -6.04
C ALA A 111 5.46 3.31 -5.17
N LEU A 112 4.76 3.76 -4.11
CA LEU A 112 3.96 2.90 -3.24
C LEU A 112 2.84 2.19 -4.03
N ALA A 113 2.17 2.90 -4.92
CA ALA A 113 1.15 2.33 -5.80
C ALA A 113 1.72 1.24 -6.73
N MET A 114 2.88 1.48 -7.36
CA MET A 114 3.53 0.52 -8.25
C MET A 114 3.96 -0.74 -7.50
N ILE A 115 4.57 -0.59 -6.31
CA ILE A 115 4.96 -1.73 -5.48
C ILE A 115 3.75 -2.64 -5.24
N MET A 116 2.59 -2.08 -4.86
CA MET A 116 1.40 -2.88 -4.56
C MET A 116 0.73 -3.45 -5.81
N LEU A 117 0.48 -2.62 -6.83
CA LEU A 117 -0.31 -3.04 -7.98
C LEU A 117 0.44 -3.99 -8.92
N CYS A 118 1.77 -4.05 -8.89
CA CYS A 118 2.53 -4.99 -9.70
C CYS A 118 2.84 -6.32 -8.98
N GLN A 119 2.54 -6.46 -7.68
CA GLN A 119 2.67 -7.72 -6.96
C GLN A 119 1.69 -8.79 -7.48
N ARG A 120 2.02 -10.06 -7.19
CA ARG A 120 1.10 -11.17 -7.37
C ARG A 120 -0.02 -11.09 -6.34
N GLY A 121 -1.25 -11.32 -6.73
CA GLY A 121 -2.44 -11.21 -5.88
C GLY A 121 -3.51 -10.28 -6.45
N LEU A 122 -4.54 -10.04 -5.65
CA LEU A 122 -5.64 -9.15 -6.00
C LEU A 122 -5.43 -7.80 -5.29
N PRO A 123 -5.13 -6.71 -6.00
CA PRO A 123 -4.96 -5.41 -5.37
C PRO A 123 -6.31 -4.85 -4.93
N PHE A 124 -6.42 -4.51 -3.65
CA PHE A 124 -7.55 -3.82 -3.06
C PHE A 124 -7.17 -2.39 -2.73
N LEU A 125 -7.76 -1.44 -3.42
CA LEU A 125 -7.58 -0.02 -3.20
C LEU A 125 -8.61 0.47 -2.18
N TYR A 126 -8.14 1.07 -1.10
CA TYR A 126 -9.02 1.71 -0.14
C TYR A 126 -9.38 3.12 -0.62
N GLN A 127 -10.64 3.54 -0.40
CA GLN A 127 -11.11 4.86 -0.82
C GLN A 127 -10.20 5.99 -0.31
N GLY A 128 -9.78 6.88 -1.22
CA GLY A 128 -8.87 7.99 -0.94
C GLY A 128 -7.38 7.66 -1.10
N GLN A 129 -7.00 6.40 -1.16
CA GLN A 129 -5.64 5.99 -1.48
C GLN A 129 -5.23 6.50 -2.88
N GLU A 130 -6.15 6.43 -3.83
CA GLU A 130 -5.96 6.83 -5.24
C GLU A 130 -5.74 8.33 -5.44
N ILE A 131 -6.05 9.16 -4.44
CA ILE A 131 -5.77 10.60 -4.44
C ILE A 131 -4.73 10.98 -3.37
N GLY A 132 -4.09 10.01 -2.74
CA GLY A 132 -3.06 10.29 -1.74
C GLY A 132 -3.60 10.91 -0.44
N MET A 133 -4.82 10.54 -0.01
CA MET A 133 -5.31 10.97 1.30
C MET A 133 -4.35 10.53 2.40
N SER A 134 -4.05 11.45 3.32
CA SER A 134 -3.14 11.26 4.44
C SER A 134 -3.87 11.38 5.78
N ASN A 135 -3.16 11.08 6.88
CA ASN A 135 -3.67 11.34 8.22
C ASN A 135 -3.96 12.83 8.41
N ARG A 136 -4.95 13.12 9.27
CA ARG A 136 -5.20 14.50 9.72
C ARG A 136 -4.60 14.76 11.10
N ARG A 137 -4.56 16.04 11.49
CA ARG A 137 -4.28 16.43 12.87
C ARG A 137 -5.57 16.34 13.68
N TRP A 138 -5.51 15.74 14.87
CA TRP A 138 -6.66 15.50 15.73
C TRP A 138 -6.53 16.28 17.03
N GLU A 139 -7.65 16.83 17.47
CA GLU A 139 -7.82 17.20 18.86
C GLU A 139 -8.35 16.00 19.64
N TYR A 140 -7.98 15.85 20.92
CA TYR A 140 -8.41 14.70 21.72
C TYR A 140 -9.94 14.48 21.72
N ALA A 141 -10.72 15.57 21.79
CA ALA A 141 -12.19 15.51 21.80
C ALA A 141 -12.84 15.07 20.47
N GLU A 142 -12.07 14.98 19.40
CA GLU A 142 -12.56 14.57 18.09
C GLU A 142 -12.44 13.06 17.84
N PHE A 143 -11.68 12.34 18.66
CA PHE A 143 -11.54 10.89 18.50
C PHE A 143 -12.86 10.17 18.74
N ASN A 144 -13.20 9.26 17.83
CA ASN A 144 -14.34 8.36 17.95
C ASN A 144 -13.90 6.91 18.18
N ASP A 145 -12.68 6.55 17.78
CA ASP A 145 -12.14 5.20 17.97
C ASP A 145 -11.74 4.96 19.43
N LEU A 146 -12.43 4.01 20.07
CA LEU A 146 -12.16 3.65 21.47
C LEU A 146 -10.73 3.13 21.69
N GLU A 147 -10.17 2.42 20.71
CA GLU A 147 -8.78 1.96 20.82
C GLU A 147 -7.83 3.16 20.88
N THR A 148 -8.01 4.14 20.01
CA THR A 148 -7.21 5.38 20.01
C THR A 148 -7.30 6.12 21.34
N ILE A 149 -8.52 6.26 21.92
CA ILE A 149 -8.73 6.90 23.21
C ILE A 149 -8.00 6.14 24.32
N ASN A 150 -8.11 4.81 24.34
CA ASN A 150 -7.43 3.96 25.32
C ASN A 150 -5.90 4.08 25.19
N GLN A 151 -5.38 4.06 23.98
CA GLN A 151 -3.94 4.17 23.73
C GLN A 151 -3.38 5.55 24.14
N TYR A 152 -4.15 6.62 23.96
CA TYR A 152 -3.81 7.93 24.50
C TYR A 152 -3.66 7.87 26.03
N HIS A 153 -4.62 7.28 26.75
CA HIS A 153 -4.55 7.17 28.22
C HIS A 153 -3.39 6.29 28.67
N ILE A 154 -3.12 5.16 27.99
CA ILE A 154 -1.99 4.31 28.28
C ILE A 154 -0.66 5.09 28.16
N ALA A 155 -0.50 5.88 27.10
CA ALA A 155 0.68 6.73 26.92
C ALA A 155 0.81 7.79 28.05
N ARG A 156 -0.32 8.41 28.47
CA ARG A 156 -0.35 9.35 29.60
C ARG A 156 0.03 8.68 30.93
N GLU A 157 -0.50 7.50 31.20
CA GLU A 157 -0.18 6.71 32.40
C GLU A 157 1.28 6.24 32.41
N ALA A 158 1.87 6.00 31.24
CA ALA A 158 3.31 5.73 31.08
C ALA A 158 4.20 6.97 31.30
N GLY A 159 3.63 8.14 31.56
CA GLY A 159 4.36 9.38 31.88
C GLY A 159 4.64 10.29 30.68
N MET A 160 4.10 10.02 29.51
CA MET A 160 4.26 10.91 28.35
C MET A 160 3.51 12.23 28.57
N SER A 161 3.99 13.32 27.99
CA SER A 161 3.27 14.60 27.97
C SER A 161 1.96 14.47 27.19
N GLU A 162 1.03 15.39 27.41
CA GLU A 162 -0.23 15.44 26.66
C GLU A 162 0.03 15.54 25.15
N GLU A 163 0.95 16.40 24.74
CA GLU A 163 1.35 16.61 23.35
C GLU A 163 1.92 15.33 22.73
N GLN A 164 2.80 14.62 23.44
CA GLN A 164 3.38 13.35 22.96
C GLN A 164 2.32 12.26 22.82
N ALA A 165 1.46 12.12 23.82
CA ALA A 165 0.38 11.12 23.79
C ALA A 165 -0.62 11.41 22.66
N LEU A 166 -0.98 12.69 22.47
CA LEU A 166 -1.87 13.11 21.39
C LEU A 166 -1.24 12.88 20.02
N LYS A 167 0.04 13.19 19.86
CA LYS A 167 0.77 12.96 18.61
C LYS A 167 0.76 11.48 18.21
N ILE A 168 1.10 10.59 19.15
CA ILE A 168 1.11 9.13 18.93
C ILE A 168 -0.30 8.62 18.62
N ALA A 169 -1.28 9.00 19.43
CA ALA A 169 -2.66 8.59 19.23
C ALA A 169 -3.19 9.07 17.87
N SER A 170 -2.94 10.32 17.49
CA SER A 170 -3.35 10.89 16.20
C SER A 170 -2.75 10.12 15.03
N HIS A 171 -1.46 9.78 15.12
CA HIS A 171 -0.77 9.10 14.01
C HIS A 171 -1.32 7.69 13.77
N HIS A 172 -1.52 6.91 14.83
CA HIS A 172 -1.93 5.52 14.72
C HIS A 172 -3.44 5.28 14.76
N SER A 173 -4.23 6.36 14.88
CA SER A 173 -5.69 6.27 14.92
C SER A 173 -6.29 5.70 13.65
N ARG A 174 -7.22 4.75 13.81
CA ARG A 174 -8.07 4.25 12.73
C ARG A 174 -9.02 5.32 12.19
N ASP A 175 -9.34 6.34 12.99
CA ASP A 175 -10.19 7.46 12.56
C ASP A 175 -9.63 8.21 11.34
N ASN A 176 -8.31 8.17 11.11
CA ASN A 176 -7.67 8.72 9.91
C ASN A 176 -8.24 8.13 8.61
N ALA A 177 -8.44 6.83 8.57
CA ALA A 177 -8.99 6.14 7.39
C ALA A 177 -10.51 6.30 7.26
N ARG A 178 -11.19 6.79 8.32
CA ARG A 178 -12.66 6.95 8.39
C ARG A 178 -13.12 8.38 8.13
N THR A 179 -12.18 9.29 7.86
CA THR A 179 -12.50 10.66 7.44
C THR A 179 -13.29 10.65 6.12
N PRO A 180 -14.19 11.63 5.89
CA PRO A 180 -14.94 11.74 4.65
C PRO A 180 -14.04 11.78 3.41
N MET A 181 -14.47 11.14 2.33
CA MET A 181 -13.81 11.21 1.03
C MET A 181 -13.75 12.65 0.51
N GLN A 182 -12.60 13.03 -0.03
CA GLN A 182 -12.32 14.37 -0.51
C GLN A 182 -12.67 14.49 -1.99
N TRP A 183 -13.93 14.85 -2.29
CA TRP A 183 -14.43 14.94 -3.67
C TRP A 183 -14.03 16.23 -4.38
N ASN A 184 -14.02 17.35 -3.66
CA ASN A 184 -13.65 18.64 -4.20
C ASN A 184 -13.26 19.63 -3.09
N HIS A 185 -12.96 20.88 -3.45
CA HIS A 185 -12.56 21.94 -2.50
C HIS A 185 -13.75 22.73 -1.89
N ASP A 186 -15.00 22.31 -2.17
CA ASP A 186 -16.20 22.94 -1.58
C ASP A 186 -16.33 22.55 -0.08
N GLU A 187 -17.31 23.14 0.62
CA GLU A 187 -17.56 22.84 2.02
C GLU A 187 -17.75 21.35 2.26
N ASN A 188 -17.22 20.85 3.40
CA ASN A 188 -17.17 19.43 3.74
C ASN A 188 -16.51 18.55 2.67
N ALA A 189 -15.56 19.09 1.90
CA ALA A 189 -14.89 18.42 0.79
C ALA A 189 -15.83 17.91 -0.31
N GLY A 190 -17.04 18.52 -0.45
CA GLY A 190 -18.08 18.03 -1.34
C GLY A 190 -18.69 16.67 -0.95
N PHE A 191 -18.38 16.17 0.24
CA PHE A 191 -18.90 14.90 0.74
C PHE A 191 -20.36 15.00 1.18
N SER A 192 -20.72 16.10 1.83
CA SER A 192 -22.08 16.32 2.37
C SER A 192 -22.43 17.81 2.38
N THR A 193 -23.72 18.11 2.25
CA THR A 193 -24.27 19.46 2.48
C THR A 193 -24.44 19.78 3.96
N GLU A 194 -24.46 18.76 4.82
CA GLU A 194 -24.53 18.88 6.27
C GLU A 194 -23.17 18.52 6.88
N LYS A 195 -22.94 18.98 8.11
CA LYS A 195 -21.71 18.67 8.85
C LYS A 195 -21.54 17.15 8.98
N PRO A 196 -20.48 16.55 8.44
CA PRO A 196 -20.20 15.12 8.63
C PRO A 196 -19.98 14.78 10.11
N TRP A 197 -20.33 13.56 10.50
CA TRP A 197 -20.10 13.10 11.89
C TRP A 197 -18.60 12.92 12.19
N MET A 198 -17.79 12.55 11.19
CA MET A 198 -16.32 12.59 11.24
C MET A 198 -15.83 13.88 10.59
N PRO A 199 -14.85 14.56 11.18
CA PRO A 199 -14.28 15.77 10.57
C PRO A 199 -13.54 15.45 9.27
N VAL A 200 -13.65 16.35 8.30
CA VAL A 200 -12.89 16.29 7.05
C VAL A 200 -11.42 16.62 7.34
N ASN A 201 -10.49 15.99 6.61
CA ASN A 201 -9.09 16.39 6.65
C ASN A 201 -8.94 17.77 5.97
N GLU A 202 -8.26 18.70 6.64
CA GLU A 202 -8.13 20.10 6.18
C GLU A 202 -7.42 20.25 4.83
N ASN A 203 -6.63 19.23 4.43
CA ASN A 203 -5.91 19.23 3.15
C ASN A 203 -6.82 19.03 1.92
N TYR A 204 -8.14 18.81 2.10
CA TYR A 204 -9.09 18.60 1.00
C TYR A 204 -9.11 19.73 -0.04
N LYS A 205 -8.64 20.91 0.34
CA LYS A 205 -8.52 22.07 -0.56
C LYS A 205 -7.44 21.88 -1.64
N ILE A 206 -6.52 20.93 -1.41
CA ILE A 206 -5.38 20.64 -2.28
C ILE A 206 -5.50 19.21 -2.81
N VAL A 207 -5.83 18.26 -1.93
CA VAL A 207 -5.98 16.84 -2.25
C VAL A 207 -7.46 16.52 -2.42
N ASN A 208 -7.93 16.42 -3.66
CA ASN A 208 -9.33 16.07 -3.95
C ASN A 208 -9.49 15.54 -5.38
N VAL A 209 -10.53 14.71 -5.57
CA VAL A 209 -10.80 14.06 -6.85
C VAL A 209 -10.97 15.05 -8.00
N LYS A 210 -11.78 16.12 -7.81
CA LYS A 210 -12.15 17.06 -8.87
C LYS A 210 -10.96 17.80 -9.48
N ASP A 211 -9.97 18.14 -8.68
CA ASP A 211 -8.79 18.85 -9.15
C ASP A 211 -7.78 17.88 -9.75
N GLU A 212 -7.59 16.72 -9.13
CA GLU A 212 -6.71 15.71 -9.66
C GLU A 212 -7.17 15.09 -10.99
N GLU A 213 -8.47 14.99 -11.23
CA GLU A 213 -9.00 14.52 -12.52
C GLU A 213 -8.54 15.38 -13.71
N LYS A 214 -8.30 16.68 -13.48
CA LYS A 214 -7.89 17.61 -14.52
C LYS A 214 -6.39 17.59 -14.79
N GLU A 215 -5.62 17.09 -13.85
CA GLU A 215 -4.16 17.15 -13.87
C GLU A 215 -3.57 15.81 -14.34
N TYR A 216 -3.02 15.76 -15.57
CA TYR A 216 -2.45 14.53 -16.12
C TYR A 216 -1.39 13.90 -15.21
N GLY A 217 -0.58 14.73 -14.53
CA GLY A 217 0.47 14.32 -13.59
C GLY A 217 -0.02 14.04 -12.16
N SER A 218 -1.34 14.01 -11.90
CA SER A 218 -1.87 13.71 -10.58
C SER A 218 -1.73 12.24 -10.20
N ILE A 219 -1.81 11.97 -8.90
CA ILE A 219 -1.75 10.58 -8.40
C ILE A 219 -2.99 9.78 -8.84
N LEU A 220 -4.17 10.40 -8.91
CA LEU A 220 -5.40 9.76 -9.41
C LEU A 220 -5.24 9.29 -10.86
N ASN A 221 -4.72 10.16 -11.73
CA ASN A 221 -4.52 9.80 -13.12
C ASN A 221 -3.35 8.80 -13.28
N PHE A 222 -2.39 8.81 -12.37
CA PHE A 222 -1.36 7.76 -12.32
C PHE A 222 -1.97 6.39 -11.97
N TYR A 223 -2.82 6.29 -10.94
CA TYR A 223 -3.54 5.06 -10.62
C TYR A 223 -4.39 4.56 -11.80
N LYS A 224 -5.09 5.44 -12.50
CA LYS A 224 -5.84 5.06 -13.72
C LYS A 224 -4.94 4.43 -14.78
N ARG A 225 -3.76 5.02 -15.04
CA ARG A 225 -2.77 4.46 -16.00
C ARG A 225 -2.17 3.13 -15.51
N LEU A 226 -1.82 3.03 -14.24
CA LEU A 226 -1.24 1.83 -13.66
C LEU A 226 -2.23 0.65 -13.64
N ILE A 227 -3.50 0.92 -13.35
CA ILE A 227 -4.57 -0.08 -13.45
C ILE A 227 -4.78 -0.50 -14.92
N ALA A 228 -4.77 0.44 -15.86
CA ALA A 228 -4.86 0.14 -17.27
C ALA A 228 -3.68 -0.71 -17.76
N PHE A 229 -2.45 -0.41 -17.30
CA PHE A 229 -1.26 -1.23 -17.56
C PHE A 229 -1.45 -2.65 -17.02
N ARG A 230 -1.83 -2.83 -15.75
CA ARG A 230 -2.08 -4.14 -15.14
C ARG A 230 -3.14 -4.95 -15.90
N LYS A 231 -4.16 -4.28 -16.45
CA LYS A 231 -5.28 -4.92 -17.16
C LYS A 231 -5.10 -4.99 -18.69
N SER A 232 -4.00 -4.50 -19.22
CA SER A 232 -3.72 -4.55 -20.65
C SER A 232 -3.60 -6.00 -21.15
N GLY A 233 -3.98 -6.26 -22.40
CA GLY A 233 -3.88 -7.61 -22.97
C GLY A 233 -2.45 -8.16 -23.02
N GLU A 234 -1.45 -7.30 -22.97
CA GLU A 234 -0.03 -7.66 -23.01
C GLU A 234 0.50 -8.09 -21.63
N TYR A 235 0.08 -7.42 -20.53
CA TYR A 235 0.66 -7.63 -19.20
C TYR A 235 -0.31 -8.22 -18.16
N ASN A 236 -1.57 -8.40 -18.52
CA ASN A 236 -2.57 -8.89 -17.58
C ASN A 236 -2.24 -10.27 -17.01
N GLU A 237 -1.85 -11.22 -17.86
CA GLU A 237 -1.58 -12.59 -17.42
C GLU A 237 -0.36 -12.66 -16.52
N ILE A 238 0.74 -12.02 -16.89
CA ILE A 238 1.97 -12.04 -16.08
C ILE A 238 1.78 -11.29 -14.75
N LEU A 239 1.06 -10.14 -14.74
CA LEU A 239 0.80 -9.40 -13.51
C LEU A 239 -0.25 -10.07 -12.61
N THR A 240 -1.07 -10.96 -13.17
CA THR A 240 -2.05 -11.74 -12.40
C THR A 240 -1.44 -13.06 -11.92
N TYR A 241 -0.96 -13.88 -12.85
CA TYR A 241 -0.60 -15.28 -12.60
C TYR A 241 0.90 -15.53 -12.49
N GLY A 242 1.74 -14.62 -12.98
CA GLY A 242 3.19 -14.79 -12.92
C GLY A 242 3.70 -15.09 -11.52
N ASP A 243 4.81 -15.82 -11.43
CA ASP A 243 5.50 -16.06 -10.17
C ASP A 243 5.95 -14.76 -9.49
N PHE A 244 6.41 -14.86 -8.26
CA PHE A 244 6.99 -13.74 -7.53
C PHE A 244 8.36 -14.14 -6.99
N LYS A 245 9.43 -13.49 -7.51
CA LYS A 245 10.79 -13.73 -7.03
C LYS A 245 11.40 -12.45 -6.50
N PRO A 246 11.67 -12.36 -5.19
CA PRO A 246 12.42 -11.26 -4.62
C PRO A 246 13.78 -11.06 -5.27
N MET A 247 14.20 -9.81 -5.40
CA MET A 247 15.50 -9.39 -5.88
C MET A 247 16.06 -8.30 -4.95
N TYR A 248 17.37 -8.19 -4.85
CA TYR A 248 18.04 -7.16 -4.02
C TYR A 248 17.55 -7.16 -2.55
N GLU A 249 17.35 -8.35 -1.98
CA GLU A 249 16.76 -8.50 -0.64
C GLU A 249 17.55 -7.76 0.44
N GLU A 250 18.88 -7.71 0.31
CA GLU A 250 19.79 -7.06 1.28
C GLU A 250 20.04 -5.57 0.99
N GLU A 251 19.55 -5.03 -0.13
CA GLU A 251 19.75 -3.63 -0.49
C GLU A 251 18.76 -2.73 0.24
N TYR A 252 19.27 -1.82 1.08
CA TYR A 252 18.44 -0.91 1.87
C TYR A 252 17.63 0.03 0.98
N HIS A 253 16.32 0.14 1.28
CA HIS A 253 15.35 0.96 0.57
C HIS A 253 15.15 0.62 -0.91
N ILE A 254 15.69 -0.51 -1.39
CA ILE A 254 15.39 -1.03 -2.71
C ILE A 254 14.35 -2.13 -2.58
N PHE A 255 13.20 -1.92 -3.20
CA PHE A 255 12.16 -2.93 -3.31
C PHE A 255 12.15 -3.46 -4.73
N ALA A 256 12.55 -4.70 -4.93
CA ALA A 256 12.60 -5.25 -6.27
C ALA A 256 12.22 -6.73 -6.31
N TYR A 257 11.54 -7.10 -7.37
CA TYR A 257 11.12 -8.47 -7.64
C TYR A 257 10.92 -8.70 -9.13
N SER A 258 11.00 -9.96 -9.54
CA SER A 258 10.58 -10.37 -10.88
C SER A 258 9.25 -11.12 -10.84
N ARG A 259 8.53 -11.02 -11.97
CA ARG A 259 7.35 -11.79 -12.32
C ARG A 259 7.65 -12.53 -13.60
N SER A 260 7.32 -13.83 -13.70
CA SER A 260 7.49 -14.60 -14.93
C SER A 260 6.23 -15.39 -15.24
N TYR A 261 5.83 -15.41 -16.52
CA TYR A 261 4.69 -16.18 -17.01
C TYR A 261 4.96 -16.60 -18.48
N GLY A 262 5.02 -17.91 -18.74
CA GLY A 262 5.49 -18.39 -20.03
C GLY A 262 6.91 -17.92 -20.32
N ASP A 263 7.11 -17.33 -21.48
CA ASP A 263 8.42 -16.78 -21.92
C ASP A 263 8.60 -15.30 -21.50
N GLN A 264 7.57 -14.67 -20.93
CA GLN A 264 7.60 -13.27 -20.53
C GLN A 264 8.15 -13.11 -19.11
N LYS A 265 8.98 -12.09 -18.92
CA LYS A 265 9.50 -11.69 -17.60
C LYS A 265 9.40 -10.17 -17.42
N LEU A 266 8.83 -9.75 -16.30
CA LEU A 266 8.84 -8.37 -15.82
C LEU A 266 9.72 -8.26 -14.57
N VAL A 267 10.43 -7.14 -14.43
CA VAL A 267 11.21 -6.82 -13.24
C VAL A 267 10.83 -5.44 -12.76
N LEU A 268 10.32 -5.36 -11.54
CA LEU A 268 10.11 -4.08 -10.86
C LEU A 268 11.32 -3.78 -9.98
N ILE A 269 11.85 -2.55 -10.09
CA ILE A 269 12.90 -2.02 -9.21
C ILE A 269 12.42 -0.66 -8.71
N CYS A 270 12.38 -0.48 -7.40
CA CYS A 270 11.92 0.75 -6.75
C CYS A 270 12.97 1.20 -5.73
N ASN A 271 13.40 2.46 -5.82
CA ASN A 271 14.07 3.18 -4.75
C ASN A 271 13.01 3.82 -3.86
N PHE A 272 12.75 3.28 -2.68
CA PHE A 272 11.77 3.87 -1.75
C PHE A 272 12.48 4.69 -0.67
N SER A 273 13.16 5.75 -1.10
CA SER A 273 13.80 6.73 -0.22
C SER A 273 13.92 8.08 -0.90
N SER A 274 14.14 9.13 -0.10
CA SER A 274 14.43 10.51 -0.57
C SER A 274 15.85 10.71 -1.08
N GLU A 275 16.69 9.67 -1.08
CA GLU A 275 18.07 9.72 -1.59
C GLU A 275 18.18 9.07 -2.97
N GLU A 276 19.13 9.55 -3.78
CA GLU A 276 19.51 8.87 -5.01
C GLU A 276 20.19 7.53 -4.70
N LYS A 277 19.89 6.51 -5.49
CA LYS A 277 20.49 5.17 -5.37
C LYS A 277 21.09 4.74 -6.71
N SER A 278 22.09 3.86 -6.64
CA SER A 278 22.68 3.24 -7.82
C SER A 278 22.67 1.73 -7.65
N VAL A 279 21.89 1.04 -8.47
CA VAL A 279 21.68 -0.41 -8.38
C VAL A 279 22.31 -1.10 -9.58
N GLU A 280 23.09 -2.15 -9.36
CA GLU A 280 23.63 -2.96 -10.44
C GLU A 280 22.51 -3.81 -11.06
N LEU A 281 22.34 -3.74 -12.38
CA LEU A 281 21.39 -4.56 -13.10
C LEU A 281 21.94 -5.99 -13.21
N LEU A 282 21.19 -6.95 -12.67
CA LEU A 282 21.59 -8.37 -12.66
C LEU A 282 21.42 -9.05 -14.01
N GLU A 283 20.67 -8.44 -14.91
CA GLU A 283 20.35 -8.96 -16.23
C GLU A 283 20.22 -7.80 -17.23
N ASP A 284 20.36 -8.08 -18.51
CA ASP A 284 20.03 -7.14 -19.57
C ASP A 284 18.51 -7.08 -19.75
N TYR A 285 17.94 -5.87 -19.72
CA TYR A 285 16.51 -5.64 -19.93
C TYR A 285 16.29 -5.00 -21.30
N GLU A 286 15.20 -5.40 -21.97
CA GLU A 286 14.94 -4.95 -23.36
C GLU A 286 14.29 -3.57 -23.37
N SER A 287 13.31 -3.34 -22.49
CA SER A 287 12.55 -2.09 -22.47
C SER A 287 12.01 -1.72 -21.10
N VAL A 288 11.83 -0.43 -20.88
CA VAL A 288 11.01 0.10 -19.78
C VAL A 288 9.56 0.09 -20.24
N VAL A 289 8.71 -0.62 -19.52
CA VAL A 289 7.28 -0.76 -19.86
C VAL A 289 6.36 0.09 -18.98
N PHE A 290 6.83 0.44 -17.78
CA PHE A 290 6.14 1.38 -16.90
C PHE A 290 7.11 2.07 -15.93
N VAL A 291 6.91 3.34 -15.66
CA VAL A 291 7.76 4.13 -14.75
C VAL A 291 6.98 5.32 -14.21
N ASN A 292 7.32 5.79 -13.00
CA ASN A 292 6.70 6.97 -12.39
C ASN A 292 7.45 8.29 -12.68
N TYR A 293 8.61 8.23 -13.33
CA TYR A 293 9.35 9.38 -13.86
C TYR A 293 9.19 9.48 -15.38
N GLU A 294 9.64 10.59 -15.97
CA GLU A 294 9.63 10.74 -17.45
C GLU A 294 10.59 9.76 -18.13
N GLN A 295 11.73 9.50 -17.49
CA GLN A 295 12.75 8.58 -17.99
C GLN A 295 13.63 8.04 -16.86
N THR A 296 14.17 6.85 -17.07
CA THR A 296 15.19 6.23 -16.23
C THR A 296 16.58 6.49 -16.80
N THR A 297 17.62 6.36 -15.97
CA THR A 297 19.00 6.56 -16.39
C THR A 297 19.83 5.32 -16.08
N VAL A 298 20.47 4.73 -17.12
CA VAL A 298 21.39 3.60 -16.96
C VAL A 298 22.78 4.02 -17.42
N ILE A 299 23.79 3.81 -16.57
CA ILE A 299 25.20 4.08 -16.88
C ILE A 299 25.98 2.76 -16.75
N GLY A 300 26.45 2.25 -17.89
CA GLY A 300 27.03 0.90 -17.94
C GLY A 300 25.97 -0.14 -17.60
N ASN A 301 26.21 -0.94 -16.55
CA ASN A 301 25.27 -1.92 -16.02
C ASN A 301 24.56 -1.44 -14.74
N ARG A 302 24.55 -0.14 -14.46
CA ARG A 302 23.96 0.42 -13.23
C ARG A 302 22.80 1.34 -13.53
N LEU A 303 21.67 1.06 -12.91
CA LEU A 303 20.50 1.94 -12.86
C LEU A 303 20.75 3.05 -11.84
N GLN A 304 20.70 4.31 -12.29
CA GLN A 304 20.78 5.48 -11.44
C GLN A 304 19.37 5.91 -11.10
N MET A 305 18.96 5.72 -9.87
CA MET A 305 17.58 5.94 -9.42
C MET A 305 17.46 7.25 -8.64
N LYS A 306 16.52 8.06 -9.06
CA LYS A 306 16.09 9.27 -8.34
C LYS A 306 15.32 8.89 -7.06
N PRO A 307 15.09 9.85 -6.15
CA PRO A 307 14.21 9.64 -5.01
C PRO A 307 12.85 9.09 -5.42
N TYR A 308 12.42 8.00 -4.78
CA TYR A 308 11.14 7.34 -5.06
C TYR A 308 10.92 6.92 -6.53
N GLU A 309 11.98 6.73 -7.30
CA GLU A 309 11.84 6.20 -8.66
C GLU A 309 11.47 4.72 -8.61
N CYS A 310 10.43 4.37 -9.34
CA CYS A 310 9.98 3.00 -9.51
C CYS A 310 9.82 2.70 -11.00
N VAL A 311 10.44 1.62 -11.46
CA VAL A 311 10.46 1.24 -12.87
C VAL A 311 10.11 -0.23 -13.04
N VAL A 312 9.37 -0.54 -14.09
CA VAL A 312 9.10 -1.91 -14.54
C VAL A 312 9.80 -2.11 -15.87
N TYR A 313 10.70 -3.08 -15.90
CA TYR A 313 11.39 -3.55 -17.11
C TYR A 313 10.75 -4.82 -17.65
N GLU A 314 10.78 -4.98 -18.94
CA GLU A 314 10.49 -6.24 -19.64
C GLU A 314 11.78 -6.90 -20.09
N LYS A 315 11.78 -8.24 -19.99
CA LYS A 315 12.74 -9.14 -20.63
C LYS A 315 11.95 -10.21 -21.38
N ARG A 316 12.27 -10.43 -22.62
CA ARG A 316 11.73 -11.51 -23.48
C ARG A 316 12.72 -12.65 -23.62
#